data_913236b6e42c319200cd0301960c7efb
#
_entry.id   913236b6e42c319200cd0301960c7efb
#
_cell.length_a   1.000
_cell.length_b   1.000
_cell.length_c   1.000
_cell.angle_alpha   90.00
_cell.angle_beta   90.00
_cell.angle_gamma   90.00
#
_symmetry.space_group_name_H-M   'P 1'
#
loop_
_entity.id
_entity.type
_entity.pdbx_description
1 polymer ?
#
loop_
_entity_poly.entity_id
_entity_poly.type
_entity_poly.pdbx_seq_one_letter_code
_entity_poly.pdbx_strand_id
1 'polypeptide(L)'
;GDVLDHYGKMPTVFFDDQANDILVGAVPGRDEFGYFGYLKKMVLTLHNIKIMKSGRLPFHGAMVRIILKGNKDLTCLFIGDTGAGKSETLEALRAIGEEEIQDIIIIADDMGSFEILPDGKVIGYGTEIGAFLRLDDLQPGYALGQIDRAIIMNANQVNARIILPVTTFD
;
A
#
# COMPACT_ATOMS: atom_id res chain seq x y z
N GLY A 1 12.23 -4.57 29.47
CA GLY A 1 10.80 -4.40 29.70
C GLY A 1 10.20 -3.53 28.63
N ASP A 2 8.96 -3.75 28.31
CA ASP A 2 8.22 -2.98 27.33
C ASP A 2 7.95 -1.58 27.91
N VAL A 3 8.44 -0.53 27.25
CA VAL A 3 8.25 0.87 27.69
C VAL A 3 6.77 1.22 27.81
N LEU A 4 5.91 0.60 27.01
CA LEU A 4 4.46 0.85 27.02
C LEU A 4 3.73 0.19 28.18
N ASP A 5 4.32 -0.77 28.88
CA ASP A 5 3.73 -1.34 30.09
C ASP A 5 3.58 -0.29 31.21
N HIS A 6 4.39 0.76 31.19
CA HIS A 6 4.27 1.89 32.14
C HIS A 6 3.09 2.82 31.83
N TYR A 7 2.61 2.83 30.59
CA TYR A 7 1.54 3.73 30.14
C TYR A 7 0.15 3.04 30.13
N GLY A 8 0.03 1.89 30.74
CA GLY A 8 -1.22 1.18 30.91
C GLY A 8 -1.73 0.54 29.62
N LYS A 9 -3.02 0.70 29.33
CA LYS A 9 -3.72 0.02 28.24
C LYS A 9 -3.59 0.70 26.87
N MET A 10 -2.63 1.61 26.67
CA MET A 10 -2.44 2.26 25.38
C MET A 10 -1.86 1.27 24.35
N PRO A 11 -2.56 0.98 23.25
CA PRO A 11 -2.10 0.01 22.26
C PRO A 11 -0.97 0.56 21.38
N THR A 12 -0.87 1.88 21.22
CA THR A 12 0.12 2.55 20.36
C THR A 12 0.32 3.98 20.82
N VAL A 13 1.56 4.43 20.77
CA VAL A 13 1.94 5.83 21.04
C VAL A 13 2.67 6.37 19.83
N PHE A 14 2.30 7.58 19.40
CA PHE A 14 3.00 8.33 18.36
C PHE A 14 3.66 9.56 18.98
N PHE A 15 4.88 9.82 18.56
CA PHE A 15 5.65 10.97 19.01
C PHE A 15 6.30 11.68 17.82
N ASP A 16 6.19 13.00 17.77
CA ASP A 16 6.81 13.85 16.77
C ASP A 16 7.98 14.64 17.40
N ASP A 17 9.19 14.18 17.19
CA ASP A 17 10.41 14.91 17.56
C ASP A 17 10.73 15.94 16.48
N GLN A 18 10.11 17.11 16.62
CA GLN A 18 10.28 18.20 15.66
C GLN A 18 11.70 18.74 15.61
N ALA A 19 12.46 18.63 16.70
CA ALA A 19 13.84 19.14 16.75
C ALA A 19 14.78 18.32 15.85
N ASN A 20 14.54 17.02 15.76
CA ASN A 20 15.34 16.09 14.97
C ASN A 20 14.65 15.64 13.67
N ASP A 21 13.45 16.14 13.40
CA ASP A 21 12.60 15.74 12.26
C ASP A 21 12.34 14.22 12.22
N ILE A 22 12.11 13.62 13.38
CA ILE A 22 11.86 12.18 13.55
C ILE A 22 10.42 11.95 14.02
N LEU A 23 9.72 11.05 13.33
CA LEU A 23 8.44 10.51 13.78
C LEU A 23 8.65 9.12 14.38
N VAL A 24 8.16 8.90 15.58
CA VAL A 24 8.29 7.64 16.30
C VAL A 24 6.91 7.04 16.54
N GLY A 25 6.76 5.76 16.21
CA GLY A 25 5.63 4.96 16.63
C GLY A 25 6.10 3.84 17.54
N ALA A 26 5.47 3.66 18.68
CA ALA A 26 5.76 2.58 19.61
C ALA A 26 4.52 1.72 19.82
N VAL A 27 4.70 0.40 19.74
CA VAL A 27 3.68 -0.61 19.99
C VAL A 27 4.15 -1.55 21.08
N PRO A 28 3.25 -2.16 21.88
CA PRO A 28 3.63 -3.16 22.87
C PRO A 28 4.32 -4.36 22.21
N GLY A 29 5.38 -4.90 22.86
CA GLY A 29 6.08 -6.10 22.40
C GLY A 29 5.33 -7.39 22.73
N ARG A 30 4.01 -7.44 22.51
CA ARG A 30 3.14 -8.59 22.74
C ARG A 30 2.69 -9.19 21.42
N ASP A 31 2.43 -10.50 21.41
CA ASP A 31 2.05 -11.26 20.20
C ASP A 31 0.80 -10.70 19.50
N GLU A 32 -0.16 -10.16 20.27
CA GLU A 32 -1.38 -9.54 19.73
C GLU A 32 -1.14 -8.33 18.83
N PHE A 33 0.02 -7.64 18.99
CA PHE A 33 0.44 -6.50 18.18
C PHE A 33 1.51 -6.87 17.14
N GLY A 34 2.03 -8.10 17.18
CA GLY A 34 3.11 -8.57 16.34
C GLY A 34 2.70 -8.92 14.91
N TYR A 35 1.41 -8.86 14.57
CA TYR A 35 0.99 -9.24 13.24
C TYR A 35 1.40 -8.17 12.21
N PHE A 36 1.87 -8.66 11.07
CA PHE A 36 2.48 -7.81 10.04
C PHE A 36 1.59 -6.65 9.57
N GLY A 37 0.28 -6.89 9.40
CA GLY A 37 -0.66 -5.86 8.95
C GLY A 37 -0.76 -4.67 9.92
N TYR A 38 -0.62 -4.88 11.23
CA TYR A 38 -0.62 -3.81 12.22
C TYR A 38 0.63 -2.94 12.09
N LEU A 39 1.81 -3.57 12.01
CA LEU A 39 3.08 -2.86 11.83
C LEU A 39 3.14 -2.13 10.49
N LYS A 40 2.68 -2.77 9.41
CA LYS A 40 2.55 -2.14 8.09
C LYS A 40 1.75 -0.85 8.18
N LYS A 41 0.53 -0.91 8.74
CA LYS A 41 -0.35 0.27 8.84
C LYS A 41 0.25 1.35 9.72
N MET A 42 0.94 1.00 10.80
CA MET A 42 1.65 1.97 11.64
C MET A 42 2.74 2.70 10.85
N VAL A 43 3.60 1.97 10.13
CA VAL A 43 4.66 2.57 9.31
C VAL A 43 4.09 3.48 8.23
N LEU A 44 3.04 3.04 7.54
CA LEU A 44 2.35 3.85 6.52
C LEU A 44 1.69 5.10 7.12
N THR A 45 1.16 5.01 8.35
CA THR A 45 0.62 6.19 9.06
C THR A 45 1.71 7.21 9.36
N LEU A 46 2.87 6.77 9.88
CA LEU A 46 4.01 7.65 10.12
C LEU A 46 4.50 8.29 8.82
N HIS A 47 4.59 7.50 7.74
CA HIS A 47 4.95 8.00 6.42
C HIS A 47 3.96 9.06 5.94
N ASN A 48 2.64 8.84 6.08
CA ASN A 48 1.63 9.80 5.68
C ASN A 48 1.75 11.12 6.46
N ILE A 49 2.05 11.07 7.77
CA ILE A 49 2.31 12.27 8.57
C ILE A 49 3.52 13.03 8.01
N LYS A 50 4.60 12.32 7.68
CA LYS A 50 5.79 12.92 7.06
C LYS A 50 5.48 13.58 5.71
N ILE A 51 4.71 12.90 4.89
CA ILE A 51 4.24 13.40 3.58
C ILE A 51 3.40 14.67 3.75
N MET A 52 2.44 14.70 4.70
CA MET A 52 1.64 15.91 4.98
C MET A 52 2.52 17.07 5.47
N LYS A 53 3.51 16.81 6.32
CA LYS A 53 4.48 17.83 6.77
C LYS A 53 5.30 18.41 5.61
N SER A 54 5.51 17.64 4.54
CA SER A 54 6.18 18.11 3.31
C SER A 54 5.25 18.82 2.30
N GLY A 55 3.98 19.02 2.65
CA GLY A 55 3.01 19.70 1.79
C GLY A 55 2.35 18.82 0.74
N ARG A 56 2.54 17.49 0.79
CA ARG A 56 1.88 16.53 -0.10
C ARG A 56 0.57 16.04 0.50
N LEU A 57 -0.31 15.52 -0.34
CA LEU A 57 -1.59 14.94 0.05
C LEU A 57 -1.52 13.41 0.01
N PRO A 58 -1.47 12.70 1.15
CA PRO A 58 -1.58 11.25 1.16
C PRO A 58 -3.02 10.81 0.87
N PHE A 59 -3.17 9.63 0.26
CA PHE A 59 -4.46 9.01 0.02
C PHE A 59 -4.44 7.51 0.37
N HIS A 60 -5.62 6.97 0.63
CA HIS A 60 -5.86 5.53 0.76
C HIS A 60 -6.64 5.06 -0.48
N GLY A 61 -5.97 4.35 -1.36
CA GLY A 61 -6.53 3.94 -2.64
C GLY A 61 -5.51 3.25 -3.52
N ALA A 62 -5.99 2.69 -4.64
CA ALA A 62 -5.15 2.14 -5.68
C ALA A 62 -4.96 3.13 -6.81
N MET A 63 -3.73 3.34 -7.24
CA MET A 63 -3.39 4.21 -8.37
C MET A 63 -2.67 3.41 -9.44
N VAL A 64 -3.17 3.49 -10.66
CA VAL A 64 -2.64 2.74 -11.79
C VAL A 64 -2.48 3.63 -13.01
N ARG A 65 -1.46 3.35 -13.81
CA ARG A 65 -1.31 3.91 -15.16
C ARG A 65 -1.72 2.84 -16.17
N ILE A 66 -2.72 3.15 -16.96
CA ILE A 66 -3.25 2.29 -18.02
C ILE A 66 -2.65 2.76 -19.34
N ILE A 67 -1.93 1.88 -20.01
CA ILE A 67 -1.35 2.14 -21.32
C ILE A 67 -2.27 1.52 -22.38
N LEU A 68 -2.82 2.37 -23.23
CA LEU A 68 -3.70 1.95 -24.31
C LEU A 68 -2.91 1.75 -25.61
N LYS A 69 -3.43 0.90 -26.51
CA LYS A 69 -2.92 0.80 -27.87
C LYS A 69 -2.92 2.18 -28.54
N GLY A 70 -1.88 2.48 -29.30
CA GLY A 70 -1.72 3.78 -29.96
C GLY A 70 -1.05 4.85 -29.10
N ASN A 71 -0.26 4.46 -28.08
CA ASN A 71 0.57 5.32 -27.24
C ASN A 71 -0.23 6.39 -26.47
N LYS A 72 -1.45 6.08 -26.07
CA LYS A 72 -2.22 6.87 -25.14
C LYS A 72 -2.12 6.24 -23.76
N ASP A 73 -2.01 7.06 -22.73
CA ASP A 73 -2.02 6.59 -21.36
C ASP A 73 -2.95 7.41 -20.48
N LEU A 74 -3.43 6.78 -19.42
CA LEU A 74 -4.35 7.36 -18.46
C LEU A 74 -3.93 6.91 -17.06
N THR A 75 -3.79 7.83 -16.13
CA THR A 75 -3.61 7.50 -14.72
C THR A 75 -4.95 7.58 -13.99
N CYS A 76 -5.34 6.47 -13.39
CA CYS A 76 -6.58 6.34 -12.63
C CYS A 76 -6.27 6.18 -11.14
N LEU A 77 -7.07 6.83 -10.30
CA LEU A 77 -7.08 6.64 -8.86
C LEU A 77 -8.43 6.03 -8.44
N PHE A 78 -8.37 4.89 -7.75
CA PHE A 78 -9.52 4.24 -7.15
C PHE A 78 -9.48 4.45 -5.65
N ILE A 79 -10.38 5.29 -5.15
CA ILE A 79 -10.53 5.56 -3.72
C ILE A 79 -11.69 4.71 -3.19
N GLY A 80 -11.45 4.05 -2.08
CA GLY A 80 -12.49 3.26 -1.42
C GLY A 80 -11.94 2.63 -0.15
N ASP A 81 -12.84 2.27 0.75
CA ASP A 81 -12.48 1.59 1.99
C ASP A 81 -12.07 0.13 1.75
N THR A 82 -11.60 -0.55 2.78
CA THR A 82 -11.27 -1.97 2.72
C THR A 82 -12.52 -2.76 2.30
N GLY A 83 -12.39 -3.62 1.28
CA GLY A 83 -13.50 -4.38 0.72
C GLY A 83 -14.40 -3.61 -0.27
N ALA A 84 -14.04 -2.38 -0.65
CA ALA A 84 -14.78 -1.61 -1.66
C ALA A 84 -14.57 -2.09 -3.11
N GLY A 85 -13.84 -3.18 -3.32
CA GLY A 85 -13.64 -3.77 -4.65
C GLY A 85 -12.53 -3.12 -5.48
N LYS A 86 -11.56 -2.44 -4.85
CA LYS A 86 -10.46 -1.78 -5.59
C LYS A 86 -9.64 -2.76 -6.42
N SER A 87 -9.21 -3.86 -5.81
CA SER A 87 -8.40 -4.90 -6.47
C SER A 87 -9.20 -5.65 -7.53
N GLU A 88 -10.45 -5.97 -7.23
CA GLU A 88 -11.38 -6.61 -8.18
C GLU A 88 -11.66 -5.71 -9.41
N THR A 89 -11.71 -4.39 -9.20
CA THR A 89 -11.86 -3.42 -10.29
C THR A 89 -10.65 -3.46 -11.22
N LEU A 90 -9.43 -3.58 -10.68
CA LEU A 90 -8.21 -3.68 -11.48
C LEU A 90 -8.17 -4.99 -12.29
N GLU A 91 -8.58 -6.11 -11.70
CA GLU A 91 -8.70 -7.38 -12.43
C GLU A 91 -9.78 -7.32 -13.52
N ALA A 92 -10.94 -6.72 -13.22
CA ALA A 92 -11.99 -6.53 -14.19
C ALA A 92 -11.54 -5.64 -15.36
N LEU A 93 -10.79 -4.57 -15.11
CA LEU A 93 -10.22 -3.73 -16.16
C LEU A 93 -9.27 -4.51 -17.08
N ARG A 94 -8.45 -5.40 -16.53
CA ARG A 94 -7.58 -6.28 -17.33
C ARG A 94 -8.40 -7.21 -18.22
N ALA A 95 -9.43 -7.84 -17.66
CA ALA A 95 -10.28 -8.81 -18.39
C ALA A 95 -11.12 -8.15 -19.50
N ILE A 96 -11.66 -6.94 -19.24
CA ILE A 96 -12.53 -6.23 -20.20
C ILE A 96 -11.69 -5.51 -21.27
N GLY A 97 -10.49 -5.09 -20.91
CA GLY A 97 -9.65 -4.22 -21.74
C GLY A 97 -8.65 -4.94 -22.66
N GLU A 98 -8.67 -6.28 -22.75
CA GLU A 98 -7.68 -7.07 -23.51
C GLU A 98 -7.46 -6.59 -24.96
N GLU A 99 -8.50 -6.05 -25.60
CA GLU A 99 -8.40 -5.54 -26.97
C GLU A 99 -7.79 -4.14 -27.05
N GLU A 100 -7.96 -3.28 -26.03
CA GLU A 100 -7.56 -1.86 -26.06
C GLU A 100 -6.42 -1.55 -25.10
N ILE A 101 -6.25 -2.29 -24.02
CA ILE A 101 -5.21 -2.08 -23.01
C ILE A 101 -3.96 -2.85 -23.42
N GLN A 102 -2.85 -2.11 -23.55
CA GLN A 102 -1.54 -2.69 -23.82
C GLN A 102 -0.88 -3.13 -22.52
N ASP A 103 -0.96 -2.30 -21.46
CA ASP A 103 -0.34 -2.58 -20.17
C ASP A 103 -1.03 -1.82 -19.04
N ILE A 104 -0.89 -2.33 -17.79
CA ILE A 104 -1.34 -1.67 -16.57
C ILE A 104 -0.18 -1.65 -15.58
N ILE A 105 0.30 -0.46 -15.26
CA ILE A 105 1.36 -0.25 -14.27
C ILE A 105 0.71 0.15 -12.95
N ILE A 106 0.91 -0.65 -11.90
CA ILE A 106 0.45 -0.33 -10.55
C ILE A 106 1.43 0.65 -9.93
N ILE A 107 0.97 1.85 -9.60
CA ILE A 107 1.75 2.90 -8.94
C ILE A 107 1.57 2.82 -7.43
N ALA A 108 0.34 2.63 -6.97
CA ALA A 108 -0.01 2.40 -5.56
C ALA A 108 -1.12 1.35 -5.46
N ASP A 109 -0.98 0.40 -4.53
CA ASP A 109 -1.98 -0.65 -4.31
C ASP A 109 -2.95 -0.30 -3.19
N ASP A 110 -2.47 0.23 -2.08
CA ASP A 110 -3.26 0.54 -0.89
C ASP A 110 -3.08 2.00 -0.45
N MET A 111 -1.88 2.54 -0.55
CA MET A 111 -1.57 3.92 -0.15
C MET A 111 -0.62 4.60 -1.12
N GLY A 112 -0.82 5.90 -1.27
CA GLY A 112 0.02 6.76 -2.08
C GLY A 112 -0.09 8.21 -1.65
N SER A 113 0.52 9.09 -2.41
CA SER A 113 0.42 10.53 -2.19
C SER A 113 0.46 11.32 -3.48
N PHE A 114 -0.09 12.52 -3.43
CA PHE A 114 -0.01 13.51 -4.50
C PHE A 114 0.87 14.68 -4.10
N GLU A 115 1.57 15.20 -5.08
CA GLU A 115 2.27 16.48 -5.03
C GLU A 115 1.74 17.38 -6.14
N ILE A 116 1.39 18.62 -5.79
CA ILE A 116 1.03 19.64 -6.77
C ILE A 116 2.28 20.49 -7.01
N LEU A 117 2.81 20.43 -8.22
CA LEU A 117 3.97 21.22 -8.61
C LEU A 117 3.60 22.69 -8.81
N PRO A 118 4.59 23.62 -8.79
CA PRO A 118 4.35 25.04 -9.00
C PRO A 118 3.68 25.39 -10.35
N ASP A 119 3.84 24.54 -11.37
CA ASP A 119 3.20 24.68 -12.68
C ASP A 119 1.78 24.12 -12.72
N GLY A 120 1.26 23.65 -11.58
CA GLY A 120 -0.07 23.06 -11.45
C GLY A 120 -0.18 21.59 -11.83
N LYS A 121 0.91 20.96 -12.26
CA LYS A 121 0.91 19.52 -12.52
C LYS A 121 0.79 18.73 -11.23
N VAL A 122 0.07 17.61 -11.30
CA VAL A 122 -0.07 16.67 -10.19
C VAL A 122 0.78 15.44 -10.46
N ILE A 123 1.64 15.12 -9.49
CA ILE A 123 2.44 13.88 -9.52
C ILE A 123 1.91 12.95 -8.45
N GLY A 124 1.69 11.68 -8.83
CA GLY A 124 1.31 10.61 -7.91
C GLY A 124 2.51 9.74 -7.55
N TYR A 125 2.61 9.38 -6.28
CA TYR A 125 3.65 8.51 -5.73
C TYR A 125 3.01 7.31 -5.04
N GLY A 126 3.55 6.11 -5.30
CA GLY A 126 3.27 4.93 -4.51
C GLY A 126 4.13 4.91 -3.25
N THR A 127 3.61 4.36 -2.17
CA THR A 127 4.34 4.22 -0.89
C THR A 127 4.75 2.79 -0.60
N GLU A 128 4.26 1.83 -1.36
CA GLU A 128 4.48 0.41 -1.17
C GLU A 128 5.36 -0.17 -2.28
N ILE A 129 6.23 -1.11 -1.90
CA ILE A 129 7.11 -1.81 -2.84
C ILE A 129 6.41 -2.97 -3.56
N GLY A 130 5.22 -3.35 -3.13
CA GLY A 130 4.46 -4.47 -3.67
C GLY A 130 3.04 -4.54 -3.12
N ALA A 131 2.20 -5.34 -3.76
CA ALA A 131 0.87 -5.66 -3.29
C ALA A 131 0.94 -6.63 -2.11
N PHE A 132 0.28 -6.29 -0.99
CA PHE A 132 0.22 -7.10 0.22
C PHE A 132 -1.12 -7.81 0.29
N LEU A 133 -1.15 -9.07 -0.12
CA LEU A 133 -2.36 -9.89 -0.19
C LEU A 133 -2.43 -10.89 0.96
N ARG A 134 -3.63 -11.21 1.42
CA ARG A 134 -3.86 -12.33 2.34
C ARG A 134 -3.80 -13.63 1.57
N LEU A 135 -3.11 -14.63 2.15
CA LEU A 135 -3.01 -15.95 1.53
C LEU A 135 -4.37 -16.62 1.38
N ASP A 136 -5.23 -16.45 2.37
CA ASP A 136 -6.58 -17.05 2.41
C ASP A 136 -7.56 -16.37 1.44
N ASP A 137 -7.25 -15.17 0.96
CA ASP A 137 -8.10 -14.42 0.03
C ASP A 137 -7.64 -14.58 -1.44
N LEU A 138 -6.59 -15.39 -1.70
CA LEU A 138 -6.11 -15.61 -3.05
C LEU A 138 -7.13 -16.40 -3.87
N GLN A 139 -7.62 -15.75 -4.91
CA GLN A 139 -8.50 -16.35 -5.91
C GLN A 139 -7.69 -16.82 -7.13
N PRO A 140 -8.19 -17.77 -7.92
CA PRO A 140 -7.62 -18.05 -9.23
C PRO A 140 -7.62 -16.78 -10.08
N GLY A 141 -6.45 -16.30 -10.46
CA GLY A 141 -6.28 -15.04 -11.19
C GLY A 141 -4.81 -14.62 -11.23
N TYR A 142 -4.58 -13.35 -11.53
CA TYR A 142 -3.24 -12.80 -11.69
C TYR A 142 -2.36 -13.01 -10.44
N ALA A 143 -2.89 -12.75 -9.26
CA ALA A 143 -2.14 -12.86 -8.00
C ALA A 143 -1.67 -14.31 -7.75
N LEU A 144 -2.52 -15.30 -7.99
CA LEU A 144 -2.17 -16.71 -7.84
C LEU A 144 -1.13 -17.15 -8.88
N GLY A 145 -1.21 -16.63 -10.11
CA GLY A 145 -0.25 -16.90 -11.18
C GLY A 145 1.14 -16.30 -10.94
N GLN A 146 1.29 -15.40 -9.98
CA GLN A 146 2.55 -14.73 -9.63
C GLN A 146 3.13 -15.20 -8.28
N ILE A 147 2.55 -16.23 -7.67
CA ILE A 147 2.94 -16.68 -6.32
C ILE A 147 4.38 -17.17 -6.25
N ASP A 148 4.93 -17.68 -7.35
CA ASP A 148 6.31 -18.09 -7.50
C ASP A 148 7.32 -16.92 -7.37
N ARG A 149 6.85 -15.69 -7.58
CA ARG A 149 7.62 -14.44 -7.45
C ARG A 149 7.33 -13.69 -6.16
N ALA A 150 6.46 -14.24 -5.32
CA ALA A 150 6.00 -13.60 -4.10
C ALA A 150 6.91 -13.92 -2.91
N ILE A 151 6.94 -13.00 -1.95
CA ILE A 151 7.55 -13.23 -0.63
C ILE A 151 6.43 -13.49 0.37
N ILE A 152 6.47 -14.63 1.06
CA ILE A 152 5.50 -14.94 2.10
C ILE A 152 5.98 -14.36 3.43
N MET A 153 5.14 -13.54 4.03
CA MET A 153 5.39 -12.90 5.31
C MET A 153 4.51 -13.56 6.40
N ASN A 154 5.09 -13.80 7.56
CA ASN A 154 4.39 -14.39 8.72
C ASN A 154 3.72 -15.74 8.40
N ALA A 155 4.40 -16.62 7.68
CA ALA A 155 3.86 -17.91 7.21
C ALA A 155 3.27 -18.80 8.32
N ASN A 156 3.76 -18.65 9.56
CA ASN A 156 3.33 -19.44 10.73
C ASN A 156 2.27 -18.75 11.58
N GLN A 157 1.73 -17.63 11.14
CA GLN A 157 0.72 -16.85 11.88
C GLN A 157 -0.63 -16.84 11.16
N VAL A 158 -1.69 -16.63 11.92
CA VAL A 158 -2.99 -16.26 11.36
C VAL A 158 -2.83 -14.94 10.58
N ASN A 159 -3.43 -14.80 9.40
CA ASN A 159 -3.25 -13.68 8.49
C ASN A 159 -1.86 -13.61 7.81
N ALA A 160 -1.30 -14.74 7.41
CA ALA A 160 -0.12 -14.73 6.54
C ALA A 160 -0.35 -13.87 5.28
N ARG A 161 0.68 -13.16 4.88
CA ARG A 161 0.65 -12.26 3.72
C ARG A 161 1.64 -12.71 2.67
N ILE A 162 1.30 -12.47 1.41
CA ILE A 162 2.26 -12.47 0.32
C ILE A 162 2.48 -11.05 -0.17
N ILE A 163 3.69 -10.78 -0.60
CA ILE A 163 4.07 -9.53 -1.26
C ILE A 163 4.29 -9.85 -2.72
N LEU A 164 3.47 -9.28 -3.58
CA LEU A 164 3.69 -9.30 -5.02
C LEU A 164 4.39 -8.00 -5.41
N PRO A 165 5.55 -8.06 -6.11
CA PRO A 165 6.21 -6.86 -6.60
C PRO A 165 5.27 -6.07 -7.51
N VAL A 166 5.24 -4.73 -7.36
CA VAL A 166 4.49 -3.85 -8.27
C VAL A 166 5.24 -3.57 -9.57
N THR A 167 6.55 -3.80 -9.57
CA THR A 167 7.38 -3.71 -10.78
C THR A 167 7.40 -5.05 -11.50
N THR A 168 7.13 -5.04 -12.79
CA THR A 168 7.40 -6.20 -13.64
C THR A 168 8.91 -6.42 -13.67
N PHE A 169 9.33 -7.62 -13.27
CA PHE A 169 10.66 -8.09 -13.58
C PHE A 169 10.58 -8.70 -14.97
N ASP A 170 11.31 -8.10 -15.91
CA ASP A 170 11.59 -8.70 -17.23
C ASP A 170 12.47 -9.94 -17.07
#